data_7acfdeb448febbf028c080273e383b2b
#
_entry.id   7acfdeb448febbf028c080273e383b2b
#
_cell.length_a   1.000
_cell.length_b   1.000
_cell.length_c   1.000
_cell.angle_alpha   90.00
_cell.angle_beta   90.00
_cell.angle_gamma   90.00
#
_symmetry.space_group_name_H-M   'P 1'
#
loop_
_entity.id
_entity.type
_entity.pdbx_description
1 polymer ?
#
loop_
_entity_poly.entity_id
_entity_poly.type
_entity_poly.pdbx_seq_one_letter_code
_entity_poly.pdbx_strand_id
1 'polypeptide(L)'
;MYFKRKIDDFLQEWKADSKHKPLIIKGARQIGKTESILHFAKQNYKNIIYINFALEKKFMQILADGYDVESVTRNITLADPSIQFIPKESIILFDEIQENPDVATTLKSFHRDGNYDVICSGSMLGINYKRIHSNSVGSKIDYEMFSMDFEEFLWAKGYREEQIASILSHMLENKPFNENELSIFKELFLSYSVLGGMPDVVKQYLETGTFSGTLDLQNQIRLDYDEDVRKYAEGLDQTKIISVYRSIPAQLAKENKKFQFNKVAKNARSREYSGCIDWLKDAGIIMECNCLQFPELPLKGNIEESKYKLYYMDTGLLISSLDEEAQEDLRVNKNLGVYKGALYENFVAEAFVKQGFGLYYYKKENASLEEDFFVRTQNTLVPVEVKANSNQSKALSALISNKRYQDISFGIKLGDVNVGYANQIYTFPYFCAFKLKEYLKEKRCF
;
A
#
# COMPACT_ATOMS: atom_id res chain seq x y z
N MET A 1 -14.06 -12.53 12.58
CA MET A 1 -14.47 -12.60 11.15
C MET A 1 -13.23 -12.43 10.29
N TYR A 2 -12.95 -13.31 9.33
CA TYR A 2 -11.84 -13.16 8.39
C TYR A 2 -12.34 -12.46 7.12
N PHE A 3 -11.57 -11.53 6.58
CA PHE A 3 -11.85 -10.87 5.29
C PHE A 3 -10.99 -11.49 4.20
N LYS A 4 -11.58 -11.83 3.06
CA LYS A 4 -10.83 -12.26 1.87
C LYS A 4 -9.85 -11.15 1.47
N ARG A 5 -8.58 -11.54 1.22
CA ARG A 5 -7.50 -10.63 0.82
C ARG A 5 -6.84 -11.13 -0.47
N LYS A 6 -6.26 -10.24 -1.23
CA LYS A 6 -5.49 -10.60 -2.45
C LYS A 6 -4.30 -11.51 -2.15
N ILE A 7 -3.76 -11.43 -0.94
CA ILE A 7 -2.70 -12.34 -0.51
C ILE A 7 -3.19 -13.80 -0.44
N ASP A 8 -4.48 -14.06 -0.24
CA ASP A 8 -5.01 -15.44 -0.15
C ASP A 8 -4.77 -16.18 -1.46
N ASP A 9 -5.09 -15.55 -2.59
CA ASP A 9 -4.87 -16.12 -3.92
C ASP A 9 -3.36 -16.33 -4.17
N PHE A 10 -2.53 -15.36 -3.81
CA PHE A 10 -1.07 -15.47 -3.91
C PHE A 10 -0.52 -16.65 -3.07
N LEU A 11 -1.00 -16.84 -1.84
CA LEU A 11 -0.56 -17.94 -0.97
C LEU A 11 -0.98 -19.31 -1.52
N GLN A 12 -2.15 -19.42 -2.16
CA GLN A 12 -2.58 -20.65 -2.84
C GLN A 12 -1.68 -20.95 -4.06
N GLU A 13 -1.38 -19.95 -4.89
CA GLU A 13 -0.46 -20.07 -6.02
C GLU A 13 0.95 -20.43 -5.55
N TRP A 14 1.44 -19.76 -4.51
CA TRP A 14 2.74 -20.06 -3.89
C TRP A 14 2.85 -21.52 -3.46
N LYS A 15 1.84 -22.05 -2.77
CA LYS A 15 1.83 -23.45 -2.33
C LYS A 15 1.71 -24.43 -3.48
N ALA A 16 0.99 -24.08 -4.54
CA ALA A 16 0.82 -24.94 -5.73
C ALA A 16 2.12 -25.10 -6.56
N ASP A 17 3.04 -24.14 -6.47
CA ASP A 17 4.35 -24.26 -7.11
C ASP A 17 5.23 -25.24 -6.32
N SER A 18 5.52 -26.39 -6.91
CA SER A 18 6.38 -27.43 -6.30
C SER A 18 7.83 -26.97 -6.01
N LYS A 19 8.25 -25.83 -6.55
CA LYS A 19 9.57 -25.20 -6.36
C LYS A 19 9.50 -23.91 -5.58
N HIS A 20 8.39 -23.65 -4.88
CA HIS A 20 8.26 -22.44 -4.08
C HIS A 20 9.38 -22.31 -3.05
N LYS A 21 9.73 -21.10 -2.73
CA LYS A 21 10.76 -20.76 -1.74
C LYS A 21 10.09 -20.25 -0.46
N PRO A 22 10.78 -20.32 0.68
CA PRO A 22 10.35 -19.65 1.88
C PRO A 22 9.92 -18.21 1.61
N LEU A 23 8.88 -17.76 2.31
CA LEU A 23 8.22 -16.49 2.07
C LEU A 23 8.47 -15.52 3.21
N ILE A 24 8.71 -14.24 2.90
CA ILE A 24 8.67 -13.15 3.87
C ILE A 24 7.54 -12.19 3.48
N ILE A 25 6.54 -12.07 4.35
CA ILE A 25 5.42 -11.14 4.18
C ILE A 25 5.72 -9.87 4.99
N LYS A 26 5.88 -8.76 4.26
CA LYS A 26 6.21 -7.45 4.81
C LYS A 26 5.01 -6.50 4.65
N GLY A 27 4.95 -5.51 5.49
CA GLY A 27 3.95 -4.44 5.38
C GLY A 27 3.78 -3.69 6.69
N ALA A 28 3.05 -2.60 6.68
CA ALA A 28 2.77 -1.81 7.87
C ALA A 28 2.14 -2.65 8.99
N ARG A 29 2.13 -2.12 10.21
CA ARG A 29 1.44 -2.77 11.32
C ARG A 29 -0.08 -2.72 11.13
N GLN A 30 -0.79 -3.69 11.75
CA GLN A 30 -2.25 -3.76 11.82
C GLN A 30 -2.97 -3.91 10.46
N ILE A 31 -2.26 -4.31 9.39
CA ILE A 31 -2.87 -4.56 8.07
C ILE A 31 -3.38 -6.00 7.88
N GLY A 32 -3.28 -6.86 8.92
CA GLY A 32 -3.81 -8.22 8.91
C GLY A 32 -2.86 -9.31 8.41
N LYS A 33 -1.54 -9.10 8.42
CA LYS A 33 -0.53 -10.10 7.99
C LYS A 33 -0.70 -11.44 8.70
N THR A 34 -0.62 -11.44 10.01
CA THR A 34 -0.70 -12.64 10.86
C THR A 34 -2.00 -13.39 10.66
N GLU A 35 -3.14 -12.68 10.58
CA GLU A 35 -4.45 -13.28 10.34
C GLU A 35 -4.53 -13.98 8.98
N SER A 36 -4.03 -13.36 7.90
CA SER A 36 -4.01 -13.97 6.57
C SER A 36 -3.14 -15.24 6.53
N ILE A 37 -1.96 -15.19 7.14
CA ILE A 37 -1.05 -16.34 7.19
C ILE A 37 -1.65 -17.48 7.99
N LEU A 38 -2.20 -17.20 9.17
CA LEU A 38 -2.84 -18.22 10.01
C LEU A 38 -4.10 -18.79 9.35
N HIS A 39 -4.89 -17.97 8.66
CA HIS A 39 -6.05 -18.44 7.90
C HIS A 39 -5.62 -19.42 6.80
N PHE A 40 -4.65 -19.06 6.00
CA PHE A 40 -4.06 -19.92 4.97
C PHE A 40 -3.50 -21.22 5.56
N ALA A 41 -2.71 -21.13 6.64
CA ALA A 41 -2.08 -22.29 7.26
C ALA A 41 -3.12 -23.30 7.78
N LYS A 42 -4.19 -22.84 8.44
CA LYS A 42 -5.29 -23.68 8.94
C LYS A 42 -6.02 -24.46 7.84
N GLN A 43 -6.10 -23.91 6.65
CA GLN A 43 -6.77 -24.55 5.52
C GLN A 43 -5.87 -25.57 4.78
N ASN A 44 -4.56 -25.40 4.88
CA ASN A 44 -3.63 -26.05 3.98
C ASN A 44 -2.66 -27.01 4.65
N TYR A 45 -2.50 -26.99 5.97
CA TYR A 45 -1.53 -27.82 6.70
C TYR A 45 -2.17 -28.51 7.89
N LYS A 46 -1.72 -29.73 8.16
CA LYS A 46 -2.17 -30.49 9.32
C LYS A 46 -1.48 -30.06 10.60
N ASN A 47 -0.25 -29.57 10.49
CA ASN A 47 0.58 -29.17 11.61
C ASN A 47 1.11 -27.75 11.39
N ILE A 48 0.82 -26.85 12.33
CA ILE A 48 1.19 -25.43 12.26
C ILE A 48 2.09 -25.12 13.44
N ILE A 49 3.32 -24.71 13.16
CA ILE A 49 4.29 -24.27 14.16
C ILE A 49 4.33 -22.75 14.10
N TYR A 50 3.65 -22.09 15.04
CA TYR A 50 3.56 -20.63 15.12
C TYR A 50 4.43 -20.11 16.25
N ILE A 51 5.37 -19.24 15.92
CA ILE A 51 6.30 -18.62 16.85
C ILE A 51 6.26 -17.09 16.66
N ASN A 52 5.84 -16.37 17.70
CA ASN A 52 5.84 -14.93 17.73
C ASN A 52 6.98 -14.41 18.61
N PHE A 53 8.01 -13.82 17.98
CA PHE A 53 9.20 -13.35 18.69
C PHE A 53 8.97 -12.15 19.61
N ALA A 54 7.92 -11.37 19.39
CA ALA A 54 7.57 -10.28 20.28
C ALA A 54 6.96 -10.77 21.60
N LEU A 55 6.18 -11.86 21.55
CA LEU A 55 5.41 -12.38 22.67
C LEU A 55 6.15 -13.51 23.41
N GLU A 56 6.87 -14.37 22.68
CA GLU A 56 7.40 -15.62 23.20
C GLU A 56 8.93 -15.61 23.32
N LYS A 57 9.43 -14.98 24.39
CA LYS A 57 10.87 -14.80 24.65
C LYS A 57 11.65 -16.13 24.72
N LYS A 58 10.99 -17.26 25.04
CA LYS A 58 11.62 -18.58 25.07
C LYS A 58 12.25 -18.98 23.73
N PHE A 59 11.77 -18.46 22.61
CA PHE A 59 12.28 -18.75 21.28
C PHE A 59 13.40 -17.80 20.78
N MET A 60 13.81 -16.82 21.57
CA MET A 60 14.88 -15.89 21.16
C MET A 60 16.23 -16.57 20.90
N GLN A 61 16.49 -17.72 21.53
CA GLN A 61 17.76 -18.46 21.45
C GLN A 61 17.74 -19.64 20.46
N ILE A 62 16.73 -19.75 19.60
CA ILE A 62 16.62 -20.88 18.65
C ILE A 62 17.77 -20.97 17.63
N LEU A 63 18.54 -19.91 17.48
CA LEU A 63 19.68 -19.80 16.55
C LEU A 63 21.04 -19.95 17.25
N ALA A 64 21.08 -20.27 18.55
CA ALA A 64 22.31 -20.28 19.36
C ALA A 64 23.35 -21.29 18.82
N ASP A 65 22.91 -22.41 18.25
CA ASP A 65 23.78 -23.49 17.75
C ASP A 65 23.98 -23.43 16.22
N GLY A 66 23.38 -22.49 15.52
CA GLY A 66 23.50 -22.34 14.06
C GLY A 66 22.19 -22.07 13.33
N TYR A 67 22.29 -22.02 12.00
CA TYR A 67 21.19 -21.67 11.10
C TYR A 67 20.68 -22.84 10.26
N ASP A 68 21.20 -24.06 10.51
CA ASP A 68 20.71 -25.25 9.81
C ASP A 68 19.38 -25.74 10.41
N VAL A 69 18.66 -26.54 9.60
CA VAL A 69 17.30 -26.97 9.96
C VAL A 69 17.29 -27.84 11.22
N GLU A 70 18.27 -28.74 11.37
CA GLU A 70 18.36 -29.66 12.51
C GLU A 70 18.57 -28.88 13.82
N SER A 71 19.51 -27.93 13.84
CA SER A 71 19.79 -27.09 15.00
C SER A 71 18.57 -26.23 15.38
N VAL A 72 17.93 -25.61 14.40
CA VAL A 72 16.76 -24.73 14.64
C VAL A 72 15.56 -25.54 15.17
N THR A 73 15.22 -26.66 14.53
CA THR A 73 14.06 -27.48 14.95
C THR A 73 14.30 -28.12 16.32
N ARG A 74 15.53 -28.59 16.60
CA ARG A 74 15.92 -29.09 17.92
C ARG A 74 15.76 -28.02 19.00
N ASN A 75 16.27 -26.82 18.76
CA ASN A 75 16.20 -25.73 19.75
C ASN A 75 14.77 -25.26 19.99
N ILE A 76 13.90 -25.25 18.95
CA ILE A 76 12.47 -24.99 19.10
C ILE A 76 11.81 -26.07 19.98
N THR A 77 12.09 -27.35 19.73
CA THR A 77 11.54 -28.46 20.52
C THR A 77 12.09 -28.47 21.97
N LEU A 78 13.33 -28.05 22.19
CA LEU A 78 13.89 -27.88 23.52
C LEU A 78 13.22 -26.73 24.29
N ALA A 79 12.89 -25.63 23.60
CA ALA A 79 12.19 -24.49 24.17
C ALA A 79 10.72 -24.81 24.47
N ASP A 80 10.11 -25.67 23.66
CA ASP A 80 8.74 -26.15 23.84
C ASP A 80 8.59 -27.61 23.36
N PRO A 81 8.63 -28.60 24.31
CA PRO A 81 8.50 -30.02 23.96
C PRO A 81 7.16 -30.44 23.35
N SER A 82 6.15 -29.60 23.41
CA SER A 82 4.84 -29.87 22.78
C SER A 82 4.87 -29.72 21.26
N ILE A 83 5.86 -29.00 20.72
CA ILE A 83 6.01 -28.77 19.29
C ILE A 83 6.60 -29.99 18.60
N GLN A 84 5.90 -30.46 17.56
CA GLN A 84 6.33 -31.57 16.74
C GLN A 84 6.58 -31.11 15.30
N PHE A 85 7.63 -31.58 14.67
CA PHE A 85 7.96 -31.32 13.28
C PHE A 85 7.64 -32.56 12.44
N ILE A 86 6.67 -32.45 11.54
CA ILE A 86 6.25 -33.55 10.65
C ILE A 86 6.68 -33.15 9.21
N PRO A 87 7.69 -33.83 8.63
CA PRO A 87 8.15 -33.52 7.28
C PRO A 87 7.01 -33.51 6.26
N LYS A 88 6.97 -32.49 5.39
CA LYS A 88 5.96 -32.27 4.34
C LYS A 88 4.52 -31.98 4.84
N GLU A 89 4.26 -32.05 6.13
CA GLU A 89 2.95 -31.75 6.71
C GLU A 89 2.94 -30.51 7.61
N SER A 90 4.13 -30.06 8.03
CA SER A 90 4.28 -28.89 8.90
C SER A 90 4.58 -27.64 8.10
N ILE A 91 3.95 -26.53 8.50
CA ILE A 91 4.37 -25.18 8.15
C ILE A 91 4.94 -24.48 9.39
N ILE A 92 6.03 -23.75 9.23
CA ILE A 92 6.64 -22.93 10.26
C ILE A 92 6.32 -21.47 9.98
N LEU A 93 5.70 -20.81 10.94
CA LEU A 93 5.31 -19.40 10.88
C LEU A 93 6.15 -18.63 11.90
N PHE A 94 7.13 -17.86 11.41
CA PHE A 94 7.93 -16.95 12.22
C PHE A 94 7.32 -15.55 12.13
N ASP A 95 6.67 -15.13 13.20
CA ASP A 95 5.99 -13.83 13.26
C ASP A 95 6.81 -12.80 14.05
N GLU A 96 6.67 -11.53 13.68
CA GLU A 96 7.39 -10.39 14.26
C GLU A 96 8.92 -10.57 14.18
N ILE A 97 9.42 -11.01 13.00
CA ILE A 97 10.85 -11.33 12.80
C ILE A 97 11.80 -10.14 13.01
N GLN A 98 11.31 -8.91 13.08
CA GLN A 98 12.13 -7.75 13.45
C GLN A 98 12.66 -7.83 14.90
N GLU A 99 12.03 -8.62 15.78
CA GLU A 99 12.53 -8.87 17.14
C GLU A 99 13.68 -9.91 17.15
N ASN A 100 13.79 -10.76 16.12
CA ASN A 100 14.89 -11.72 15.91
C ASN A 100 15.26 -11.80 14.41
N PRO A 101 15.90 -10.74 13.85
CA PRO A 101 16.10 -10.61 12.40
C PRO A 101 16.95 -11.72 11.77
N ASP A 102 17.82 -12.36 12.57
CA ASP A 102 18.72 -13.44 12.10
C ASP A 102 17.94 -14.69 11.66
N VAL A 103 16.67 -14.84 12.05
CA VAL A 103 15.78 -15.89 11.55
C VAL A 103 15.71 -15.88 10.00
N ALA A 104 15.80 -14.72 9.36
CA ALA A 104 15.85 -14.62 7.92
C ALA A 104 17.05 -15.36 7.28
N THR A 105 18.12 -15.58 8.03
CA THR A 105 19.31 -16.35 7.59
C THR A 105 18.98 -17.83 7.43
N THR A 106 18.06 -18.37 8.25
CA THR A 106 17.69 -19.80 8.21
C THR A 106 16.93 -20.18 6.94
N LEU A 107 16.29 -19.24 6.26
CA LEU A 107 15.44 -19.51 5.10
C LEU A 107 16.19 -20.22 3.97
N LYS A 108 17.49 -19.96 3.83
CA LYS A 108 18.33 -20.66 2.86
C LYS A 108 18.48 -22.14 3.19
N SER A 109 18.59 -22.46 4.48
CA SER A 109 18.70 -23.85 4.96
C SER A 109 17.38 -24.59 4.78
N PHE A 110 16.27 -23.99 5.15
CA PHE A 110 14.93 -24.54 4.92
C PHE A 110 14.61 -24.75 3.44
N HIS A 111 14.97 -23.79 2.58
CA HIS A 111 14.79 -23.93 1.14
C HIS A 111 15.56 -25.13 0.56
N ARG A 112 16.76 -25.39 1.05
CA ARG A 112 17.59 -26.52 0.59
C ARG A 112 17.10 -27.86 1.14
N ASP A 113 16.68 -27.90 2.40
CA ASP A 113 16.14 -29.08 3.06
C ASP A 113 14.79 -29.48 2.44
N GLY A 114 13.92 -28.53 2.22
CA GLY A 114 12.63 -28.70 1.56
C GLY A 114 11.63 -29.59 2.31
N ASN A 115 11.87 -29.95 3.57
CA ASN A 115 10.92 -30.75 4.38
C ASN A 115 9.83 -29.91 5.03
N TYR A 116 10.05 -28.63 5.20
CA TYR A 116 9.14 -27.72 5.89
C TYR A 116 8.92 -26.46 5.09
N ASP A 117 7.68 -26.06 4.95
CA ASP A 117 7.34 -24.76 4.41
C ASP A 117 7.52 -23.69 5.49
N VAL A 118 8.06 -22.53 5.12
CA VAL A 118 8.34 -21.45 6.06
C VAL A 118 7.79 -20.14 5.55
N ILE A 119 6.99 -19.48 6.38
CA ILE A 119 6.54 -18.11 6.17
C ILE A 119 7.01 -17.26 7.35
N CYS A 120 7.71 -16.19 7.03
CA CYS A 120 8.06 -15.15 7.98
C CYS A 120 7.12 -13.96 7.80
N SER A 121 6.72 -13.32 8.90
CA SER A 121 6.05 -12.02 8.86
C SER A 121 6.73 -11.02 9.77
N GLY A 122 6.66 -9.76 9.38
CA GLY A 122 7.21 -8.69 10.18
C GLY A 122 6.78 -7.32 9.68
N SER A 123 6.83 -6.34 10.57
CA SER A 123 6.65 -4.95 10.16
C SER A 123 7.87 -4.50 9.36
N MET A 124 7.66 -3.69 8.32
CA MET A 124 8.76 -3.10 7.54
C MET A 124 9.71 -2.28 8.43
N LEU A 125 9.20 -1.74 9.52
CA LEU A 125 9.88 -0.87 10.48
C LEU A 125 11.11 -1.47 11.17
N GLY A 126 11.13 -2.75 11.43
CA GLY A 126 12.15 -3.38 12.27
C GLY A 126 13.10 -4.28 11.52
N ILE A 127 12.87 -4.56 10.24
CA ILE A 127 13.75 -5.43 9.47
C ILE A 127 14.96 -4.61 8.99
N ASN A 128 15.88 -4.35 9.91
CA ASN A 128 17.15 -3.72 9.57
C ASN A 128 18.07 -4.74 8.89
N TYR A 129 17.96 -4.86 7.58
CA TYR A 129 18.77 -5.77 6.76
C TYR A 129 20.30 -5.61 6.93
N LYS A 130 20.76 -4.48 7.47
CA LYS A 130 22.18 -4.25 7.78
C LYS A 130 22.67 -5.07 8.96
N ARG A 131 21.77 -5.61 9.79
CA ARG A 131 22.10 -6.43 10.98
C ARG A 131 21.94 -7.93 10.74
N ILE A 132 21.40 -8.37 9.61
CA ILE A 132 21.19 -9.78 9.29
C ILE A 132 22.49 -10.36 8.73
N HIS A 133 22.98 -11.48 9.29
CA HIS A 133 24.19 -12.17 8.83
C HIS A 133 24.11 -12.57 7.35
N SER A 134 22.95 -13.04 6.91
CA SER A 134 22.69 -13.36 5.50
C SER A 134 21.21 -13.22 5.20
N ASN A 135 20.87 -12.36 4.24
CA ASN A 135 19.48 -12.13 3.85
C ASN A 135 18.90 -13.21 2.92
N SER A 136 19.46 -14.42 2.91
CA SER A 136 19.00 -15.57 2.10
C SER A 136 18.67 -15.20 0.65
N VAL A 137 19.48 -14.33 0.03
CA VAL A 137 19.30 -13.86 -1.34
C VAL A 137 19.20 -15.05 -2.29
N GLY A 138 18.18 -15.04 -3.17
CA GLY A 138 17.91 -16.12 -4.11
C GLY A 138 17.20 -17.35 -3.53
N SER A 139 17.06 -17.45 -2.20
CA SER A 139 16.44 -18.60 -1.49
C SER A 139 15.12 -18.23 -0.78
N LYS A 140 14.57 -17.07 -1.05
CA LYS A 140 13.28 -16.60 -0.50
C LYS A 140 12.52 -15.77 -1.52
N ILE A 141 11.23 -15.58 -1.25
CA ILE A 141 10.35 -14.65 -1.93
C ILE A 141 9.93 -13.58 -0.92
N ASP A 142 9.89 -12.33 -1.33
CA ASP A 142 9.30 -11.23 -0.55
C ASP A 142 7.94 -10.87 -1.12
N TYR A 143 6.93 -10.76 -0.26
CA TYR A 143 5.60 -10.25 -0.57
C TYR A 143 5.32 -9.00 0.24
N GLU A 144 4.97 -7.91 -0.43
CA GLU A 144 4.55 -6.68 0.24
C GLU A 144 3.02 -6.66 0.36
N MET A 145 2.53 -6.66 1.59
CA MET A 145 1.11 -6.58 1.92
C MET A 145 0.76 -5.16 2.33
N PHE A 146 -0.39 -4.68 1.87
CA PHE A 146 -0.93 -3.35 2.19
C PHE A 146 -2.19 -3.46 3.07
N SER A 147 -2.70 -2.33 3.56
CA SER A 147 -4.07 -2.25 4.07
C SER A 147 -5.05 -2.62 2.95
N MET A 148 -6.28 -2.98 3.28
CA MET A 148 -7.30 -3.39 2.30
C MET A 148 -7.45 -2.33 1.22
N ASP A 149 -7.48 -2.75 -0.05
CA ASP A 149 -7.84 -1.84 -1.14
C ASP A 149 -9.37 -1.79 -1.34
N PHE A 150 -9.83 -0.98 -2.28
CA PHE A 150 -11.26 -0.83 -2.50
C PHE A 150 -11.94 -2.12 -2.96
N GLU A 151 -11.26 -2.98 -3.71
CA GLU A 151 -11.79 -4.29 -4.12
C GLU A 151 -11.97 -5.23 -2.92
N GLU A 152 -10.96 -5.30 -2.05
CA GLU A 152 -11.02 -6.10 -0.81
C GLU A 152 -12.11 -5.57 0.14
N PHE A 153 -12.32 -4.24 0.18
CA PHE A 153 -13.44 -3.64 0.90
C PHE A 153 -14.80 -4.06 0.30
N LEU A 154 -14.93 -4.09 -1.02
CA LEU A 154 -16.15 -4.58 -1.67
C LEU A 154 -16.40 -6.05 -1.36
N TRP A 155 -15.37 -6.91 -1.35
CA TRP A 155 -15.50 -8.31 -0.89
C TRP A 155 -15.99 -8.39 0.56
N ALA A 156 -15.40 -7.58 1.45
CA ALA A 156 -15.81 -7.52 2.86
C ALA A 156 -17.27 -7.06 3.05
N LYS A 157 -17.77 -6.21 2.15
CA LYS A 157 -19.18 -5.80 2.05
C LYS A 157 -20.11 -6.89 1.46
N GLY A 158 -19.54 -8.01 0.98
CA GLY A 158 -20.31 -9.13 0.39
C GLY A 158 -20.55 -9.01 -1.13
N TYR A 159 -19.90 -8.09 -1.81
CA TYR A 159 -19.96 -8.04 -3.28
C TYR A 159 -19.20 -9.20 -3.89
N ARG A 160 -19.82 -9.86 -4.88
CA ARG A 160 -19.22 -10.98 -5.62
C ARG A 160 -18.32 -10.47 -6.74
N GLU A 161 -17.40 -11.31 -7.17
CA GLU A 161 -16.42 -10.97 -8.21
C GLU A 161 -17.07 -10.50 -9.53
N GLU A 162 -18.21 -11.12 -9.93
CA GLU A 162 -18.91 -10.70 -11.14
C GLU A 162 -19.44 -9.26 -11.05
N GLN A 163 -19.91 -8.86 -9.87
CA GLN A 163 -20.41 -7.50 -9.62
C GLN A 163 -19.27 -6.48 -9.66
N ILE A 164 -18.11 -6.85 -9.17
CA ILE A 164 -16.91 -5.99 -9.19
C ILE A 164 -16.31 -5.93 -10.58
N ALA A 165 -16.28 -7.06 -11.30
CA ALA A 165 -15.79 -7.14 -12.68
C ALA A 165 -16.63 -6.28 -13.65
N SER A 166 -17.91 -6.00 -13.33
CA SER A 166 -18.72 -5.09 -14.13
C SER A 166 -18.11 -3.69 -14.25
N ILE A 167 -17.38 -3.23 -13.22
CA ILE A 167 -16.67 -1.94 -13.25
C ILE A 167 -15.65 -1.93 -14.39
N LEU A 168 -14.85 -2.98 -14.52
CA LEU A 168 -13.87 -3.11 -15.59
C LEU A 168 -14.54 -3.18 -16.97
N SER A 169 -15.65 -3.89 -17.08
CA SER A 169 -16.42 -3.98 -18.35
C SER A 169 -16.90 -2.59 -18.80
N HIS A 170 -17.46 -1.79 -17.90
CA HIS A 170 -17.84 -0.41 -18.21
C HIS A 170 -16.65 0.44 -18.70
N MET A 171 -15.48 0.28 -18.08
CA MET A 171 -14.26 0.99 -18.50
C MET A 171 -13.79 0.55 -19.90
N LEU A 172 -13.76 -0.75 -20.19
CA LEU A 172 -13.30 -1.30 -21.46
C LEU A 172 -14.23 -0.95 -22.64
N GLU A 173 -15.53 -1.03 -22.39
CA GLU A 173 -16.57 -0.75 -23.40
C GLU A 173 -16.84 0.76 -23.55
N ASN A 174 -16.23 1.62 -22.72
CA ASN A 174 -16.56 3.05 -22.61
C ASN A 174 -18.06 3.30 -22.38
N LYS A 175 -18.72 2.42 -21.65
CA LYS A 175 -20.15 2.46 -21.41
C LYS A 175 -20.42 3.14 -20.05
N PRO A 176 -21.18 4.23 -20.01
CA PRO A 176 -21.56 4.87 -18.75
C PRO A 176 -22.30 3.89 -17.83
N PHE A 177 -22.03 3.97 -16.53
CA PHE A 177 -22.90 3.36 -15.52
C PHE A 177 -24.30 3.99 -15.59
N ASN A 178 -25.35 3.22 -15.33
CA ASN A 178 -26.64 3.82 -15.09
C ASN A 178 -26.65 4.61 -13.77
N GLU A 179 -27.65 5.44 -13.54
CA GLU A 179 -27.72 6.34 -12.38
C GLU A 179 -27.65 5.57 -11.03
N ASN A 180 -28.34 4.44 -10.94
CA ASN A 180 -28.36 3.62 -9.75
C ASN A 180 -27.02 2.97 -9.45
N GLU A 181 -26.40 2.34 -10.44
CA GLU A 181 -25.05 1.74 -10.33
C GLU A 181 -24.03 2.79 -9.92
N LEU A 182 -24.02 3.94 -10.60
CA LEU A 182 -23.12 5.03 -10.33
C LEU A 182 -23.26 5.55 -8.91
N SER A 183 -24.50 5.72 -8.44
CA SER A 183 -24.81 6.19 -7.08
C SER A 183 -24.31 5.19 -6.03
N ILE A 184 -24.58 3.89 -6.21
CA ILE A 184 -24.16 2.85 -5.28
C ILE A 184 -22.63 2.80 -5.17
N PHE A 185 -21.90 2.76 -6.29
CA PHE A 185 -20.44 2.69 -6.26
C PHE A 185 -19.80 3.98 -5.71
N LYS A 186 -20.40 5.15 -5.95
CA LYS A 186 -19.96 6.41 -5.34
C LYS A 186 -20.14 6.40 -3.82
N GLU A 187 -21.25 5.89 -3.31
CA GLU A 187 -21.50 5.78 -1.87
C GLU A 187 -20.52 4.80 -1.20
N LEU A 188 -20.30 3.63 -1.81
CA LEU A 188 -19.31 2.66 -1.35
C LEU A 188 -17.90 3.25 -1.34
N PHE A 189 -17.54 3.96 -2.40
CA PHE A 189 -16.26 4.65 -2.50
C PHE A 189 -16.09 5.74 -1.43
N LEU A 190 -17.14 6.54 -1.20
CA LEU A 190 -17.12 7.54 -0.15
C LEU A 190 -16.94 6.90 1.24
N SER A 191 -17.65 5.80 1.50
CA SER A 191 -17.50 5.02 2.74
C SER A 191 -16.06 4.50 2.90
N TYR A 192 -15.50 3.89 1.87
CA TYR A 192 -14.10 3.42 1.90
C TYR A 192 -13.11 4.58 2.08
N SER A 193 -13.33 5.71 1.42
CA SER A 193 -12.45 6.88 1.54
C SER A 193 -12.39 7.42 2.97
N VAL A 194 -13.50 7.36 3.71
CA VAL A 194 -13.58 7.76 5.12
C VAL A 194 -12.92 6.74 6.05
N LEU A 195 -13.18 5.45 5.80
CA LEU A 195 -12.69 4.35 6.65
C LEU A 195 -11.22 4.04 6.39
N GLY A 196 -10.77 4.14 5.15
CA GLY A 196 -9.51 3.54 4.70
C GLY A 196 -9.59 2.02 4.63
N GLY A 197 -8.43 1.38 4.54
CA GLY A 197 -8.28 -0.06 4.39
C GLY A 197 -7.75 -0.78 5.64
N MET A 198 -7.67 -0.13 6.81
CA MET A 198 -7.23 -0.81 8.03
C MET A 198 -8.28 -1.83 8.48
N PRO A 199 -7.92 -3.15 8.59
CA PRO A 199 -8.92 -4.21 8.79
C PRO A 199 -9.81 -4.03 10.02
N ASP A 200 -9.27 -3.56 11.13
CA ASP A 200 -10.06 -3.36 12.36
C ASP A 200 -11.04 -2.20 12.22
N VAL A 201 -10.70 -1.16 11.46
CA VAL A 201 -11.60 -0.04 11.14
C VAL A 201 -12.75 -0.51 10.24
N VAL A 202 -12.43 -1.28 9.20
CA VAL A 202 -13.42 -1.86 8.29
C VAL A 202 -14.33 -2.83 9.05
N LYS A 203 -13.77 -3.67 9.92
CA LYS A 203 -14.50 -4.61 10.77
C LYS A 203 -15.50 -3.90 11.67
N GLN A 204 -15.08 -2.85 12.39
CA GLN A 204 -15.94 -2.04 13.24
C GLN A 204 -17.14 -1.49 12.46
N TYR A 205 -16.89 -0.94 11.28
CA TYR A 205 -17.95 -0.42 10.40
C TYR A 205 -18.92 -1.51 9.95
N LEU A 206 -18.43 -2.69 9.58
CA LEU A 206 -19.29 -3.79 9.10
C LEU A 206 -20.12 -4.43 10.23
N GLU A 207 -19.56 -4.53 11.43
CA GLU A 207 -20.26 -5.10 12.59
C GLU A 207 -21.33 -4.16 13.16
N THR A 208 -21.08 -2.84 13.14
CA THR A 208 -22.02 -1.84 13.68
C THR A 208 -23.01 -1.31 12.64
N GLY A 209 -22.69 -1.43 11.34
CA GLY A 209 -23.42 -0.78 10.26
C GLY A 209 -23.30 0.75 10.23
N THR A 210 -22.43 1.32 11.07
CA THR A 210 -22.24 2.78 11.22
C THR A 210 -20.75 3.14 11.33
N PHE A 211 -20.44 4.43 11.22
CA PHE A 211 -19.07 4.93 11.41
C PHE A 211 -18.67 5.12 12.89
N SER A 212 -19.58 4.76 13.82
CA SER A 212 -19.33 4.94 15.26
C SER A 212 -18.09 4.15 15.70
N GLY A 213 -17.17 4.81 16.40
CA GLY A 213 -15.91 4.23 16.90
C GLY A 213 -14.80 4.03 15.84
N THR A 214 -15.07 4.27 14.55
CA THR A 214 -14.04 4.11 13.51
C THR A 214 -12.95 5.17 13.59
N LEU A 215 -13.31 6.41 13.95
CA LEU A 215 -12.36 7.50 14.14
C LEU A 215 -11.42 7.22 15.32
N ASP A 216 -11.95 6.68 16.42
CA ASP A 216 -11.16 6.33 17.60
C ASP A 216 -10.13 5.25 17.26
N LEU A 217 -10.53 4.23 16.48
CA LEU A 217 -9.61 3.19 16.00
C LEU A 217 -8.52 3.78 15.08
N GLN A 218 -8.88 4.63 14.13
CA GLN A 218 -7.90 5.27 13.25
C GLN A 218 -6.92 6.15 14.04
N ASN A 219 -7.40 6.90 15.03
CA ASN A 219 -6.56 7.71 15.91
C ASN A 219 -5.61 6.82 16.74
N GLN A 220 -6.11 5.69 17.27
CA GLN A 220 -5.26 4.74 17.99
C GLN A 220 -4.15 4.17 17.10
N ILE A 221 -4.47 3.75 15.88
CA ILE A 221 -3.48 3.26 14.92
C ILE A 221 -2.39 4.31 14.65
N ARG A 222 -2.75 5.58 14.54
CA ARG A 222 -1.77 6.67 14.36
C ARG A 222 -0.89 6.87 15.58
N LEU A 223 -1.43 6.74 16.80
CA LEU A 223 -0.64 6.77 18.03
C LEU A 223 0.32 5.58 18.10
N ASP A 224 -0.13 4.39 17.72
CA ASP A 224 0.72 3.20 17.65
C ASP A 224 1.88 3.38 16.66
N TYR A 225 1.64 4.04 15.51
CA TYR A 225 2.71 4.39 14.57
C TYR A 225 3.70 5.41 15.16
N ASP A 226 3.23 6.40 15.91
CA ASP A 226 4.13 7.32 16.62
C ASP A 226 5.00 6.58 17.67
N GLU A 227 4.46 5.57 18.36
CA GLU A 227 5.22 4.71 19.29
C GLU A 227 6.25 3.84 18.54
N ASP A 228 5.90 3.32 17.38
CA ASP A 228 6.82 2.56 16.52
C ASP A 228 8.00 3.42 16.06
N VAL A 229 7.77 4.68 15.69
CA VAL A 229 8.85 5.62 15.39
C VAL A 229 9.81 5.72 16.58
N ARG A 230 9.27 5.83 17.80
CA ARG A 230 10.10 5.93 19.02
C ARG A 230 10.88 4.64 19.31
N LYS A 231 10.33 3.48 18.96
CA LYS A 231 10.96 2.17 19.21
C LYS A 231 12.03 1.82 18.17
N TYR A 232 11.76 2.06 16.89
CA TYR A 232 12.54 1.47 15.78
C TYR A 232 13.38 2.48 14.99
N ALA A 233 13.21 3.78 15.16
CA ALA A 233 13.99 4.79 14.43
C ALA A 233 15.36 5.02 15.08
N GLU A 234 16.16 3.96 15.19
CA GLU A 234 17.50 4.04 15.78
C GLU A 234 18.44 4.91 14.92
N GLY A 235 19.18 5.79 15.59
CA GLY A 235 20.17 6.66 14.94
C GLY A 235 19.57 7.84 14.16
N LEU A 236 18.23 7.98 14.14
CA LEU A 236 17.53 9.12 13.56
C LEU A 236 16.84 9.95 14.65
N ASP A 237 16.58 11.21 14.31
CA ASP A 237 15.80 12.10 15.18
C ASP A 237 14.30 11.76 15.07
N GLN A 238 13.81 11.00 16.03
CA GLN A 238 12.42 10.54 16.12
C GLN A 238 11.41 11.70 16.05
N THR A 239 11.74 12.83 16.69
CA THR A 239 10.90 14.03 16.67
C THR A 239 10.77 14.59 15.26
N LYS A 240 11.85 14.55 14.47
CA LYS A 240 11.81 14.98 13.06
C LYS A 240 10.97 14.05 12.20
N ILE A 241 11.06 12.73 12.38
CA ILE A 241 10.24 11.75 11.65
C ILE A 241 8.76 12.01 11.91
N ILE A 242 8.35 12.13 13.17
CA ILE A 242 6.98 12.44 13.56
C ILE A 242 6.53 13.78 12.99
N SER A 243 7.39 14.81 13.03
CA SER A 243 7.09 16.13 12.50
C SER A 243 6.87 16.12 10.97
N VAL A 244 7.69 15.35 10.23
CA VAL A 244 7.50 15.13 8.80
C VAL A 244 6.13 14.49 8.54
N TYR A 245 5.84 13.35 9.20
CA TYR A 245 4.58 12.63 9.03
C TYR A 245 3.36 13.51 9.29
N ARG A 246 3.35 14.23 10.42
CA ARG A 246 2.24 15.13 10.81
C ARG A 246 2.10 16.36 9.93
N SER A 247 3.13 16.77 9.19
CA SER A 247 3.09 17.92 8.29
C SER A 247 2.44 17.64 6.93
N ILE A 248 2.35 16.36 6.53
CA ILE A 248 1.88 15.95 5.19
C ILE A 248 0.47 16.45 4.89
N PRO A 249 -0.55 16.28 5.77
CA PRO A 249 -1.92 16.70 5.46
C PRO A 249 -2.03 18.18 5.12
N ALA A 250 -1.40 19.04 5.92
CA ALA A 250 -1.39 20.49 5.69
C ALA A 250 -0.62 20.90 4.42
N GLN A 251 0.33 20.09 3.96
CA GLN A 251 1.06 20.35 2.72
C GLN A 251 0.29 19.88 1.49
N LEU A 252 -0.42 18.75 1.57
CA LEU A 252 -1.30 18.25 0.51
C LEU A 252 -2.50 19.17 0.26
N ALA A 253 -2.99 19.87 1.28
CA ALA A 253 -4.09 20.81 1.19
C ALA A 253 -3.75 22.14 0.51
N LYS A 254 -2.54 22.32 -0.04
CA LYS A 254 -2.14 23.54 -0.76
C LYS A 254 -2.26 23.37 -2.26
N GLU A 255 -2.36 24.47 -2.99
CA GLU A 255 -2.26 24.44 -4.45
C GLU A 255 -0.94 23.82 -4.93
N ASN A 256 0.17 24.20 -4.29
CA ASN A 256 1.47 23.56 -4.53
C ASN A 256 1.70 22.46 -3.49
N LYS A 257 1.42 21.24 -3.88
CA LYS A 257 1.54 20.03 -3.05
C LYS A 257 2.98 19.48 -2.96
N LYS A 258 3.96 20.15 -3.59
CA LYS A 258 5.38 19.79 -3.42
C LYS A 258 5.75 19.85 -1.94
N PHE A 259 6.36 18.78 -1.42
CA PHE A 259 6.81 18.71 -0.03
C PHE A 259 7.90 19.75 0.25
N GLN A 260 7.77 20.47 1.35
CA GLN A 260 8.66 21.57 1.73
C GLN A 260 9.10 21.41 3.19
N PHE A 261 10.39 21.26 3.43
CA PHE A 261 10.94 21.12 4.79
C PHE A 261 10.73 22.35 5.67
N ASN A 262 10.75 23.55 5.09
CA ASN A 262 10.47 24.79 5.83
C ASN A 262 9.02 24.89 6.37
N LYS A 263 8.14 23.97 5.94
CA LYS A 263 6.78 23.82 6.48
C LYS A 263 6.72 22.77 7.60
N VAL A 264 7.73 21.93 7.74
CA VAL A 264 7.89 21.02 8.87
C VAL A 264 8.41 21.78 10.09
N ALA A 265 9.48 22.56 9.91
CA ALA A 265 10.04 23.40 10.96
C ALA A 265 10.72 24.65 10.36
N LYS A 266 10.74 25.75 11.11
CA LYS A 266 11.40 26.98 10.70
C LYS A 266 12.89 26.71 10.45
N ASN A 267 13.40 27.11 9.29
CA ASN A 267 14.79 26.89 8.82
C ASN A 267 15.20 25.43 8.60
N ALA A 268 14.25 24.46 8.54
CA ALA A 268 14.56 23.07 8.24
C ALA A 268 15.18 22.92 6.84
N ARG A 269 16.26 22.11 6.75
CA ARG A 269 16.98 21.83 5.52
C ARG A 269 16.82 20.38 5.11
N SER A 270 16.74 20.12 3.80
CA SER A 270 16.55 18.77 3.25
C SER A 270 17.51 17.73 3.84
N ARG A 271 18.81 18.03 3.91
CA ARG A 271 19.84 17.10 4.42
C ARG A 271 19.63 16.64 5.87
N GLU A 272 18.87 17.41 6.66
CA GLU A 272 18.61 17.10 8.08
C GLU A 272 17.42 16.15 8.25
N TYR A 273 16.62 15.97 7.20
CA TYR A 273 15.36 15.21 7.19
C TYR A 273 15.33 14.09 6.14
N SER A 274 16.36 13.95 5.29
CA SER A 274 16.35 12.95 4.21
C SER A 274 16.08 11.53 4.74
N GLY A 275 16.82 11.09 5.74
CA GLY A 275 16.61 9.78 6.36
C GLY A 275 15.25 9.60 7.04
N CYS A 276 14.57 10.70 7.40
CA CYS A 276 13.23 10.63 7.99
C CYS A 276 12.17 10.18 6.97
N ILE A 277 12.26 10.68 5.74
CA ILE A 277 11.34 10.30 4.66
C ILE A 277 11.59 8.85 4.24
N ASP A 278 12.85 8.47 4.05
CA ASP A 278 13.20 7.10 3.71
C ASP A 278 12.72 6.12 4.78
N TRP A 279 12.88 6.48 6.05
CA TRP A 279 12.37 5.67 7.15
C TRP A 279 10.83 5.49 7.08
N LEU A 280 10.07 6.57 6.86
CA LEU A 280 8.60 6.50 6.75
C LEU A 280 8.13 5.70 5.52
N LYS A 281 8.87 5.76 4.40
CA LYS A 281 8.62 4.93 3.21
C LYS A 281 8.90 3.46 3.49
N ASP A 282 10.07 3.17 4.07
CA ASP A 282 10.47 1.83 4.42
C ASP A 282 9.54 1.21 5.50
N ALA A 283 8.93 2.06 6.31
CA ALA A 283 7.88 1.69 7.25
C ALA A 283 6.55 1.30 6.58
N GLY A 284 6.36 1.66 5.31
CA GLY A 284 5.09 1.49 4.61
C GLY A 284 3.98 2.41 5.09
N ILE A 285 4.33 3.57 5.68
CA ILE A 285 3.37 4.53 6.25
C ILE A 285 3.04 5.64 5.27
N ILE A 286 4.02 6.01 4.42
CA ILE A 286 3.85 7.03 3.38
C ILE A 286 4.27 6.53 2.01
N MET A 287 3.80 7.24 0.99
CA MET A 287 4.20 7.08 -0.41
C MET A 287 4.86 8.35 -0.90
N GLU A 288 5.90 8.19 -1.72
CA GLU A 288 6.58 9.29 -2.38
C GLU A 288 6.24 9.32 -3.88
N CYS A 289 5.78 10.47 -4.34
CA CYS A 289 5.52 10.73 -5.75
C CYS A 289 6.57 11.68 -6.29
N ASN A 290 7.42 11.17 -7.19
CA ASN A 290 8.58 11.88 -7.71
C ASN A 290 8.20 12.84 -8.84
N CYS A 291 8.76 14.05 -8.83
CA CYS A 291 8.63 14.98 -9.95
C CYS A 291 9.48 14.53 -11.13
N LEU A 292 8.91 14.59 -12.33
CA LEU A 292 9.65 14.38 -13.57
C LEU A 292 10.21 15.71 -14.09
N GLN A 293 11.43 15.71 -14.59
CA GLN A 293 11.99 16.84 -15.35
C GLN A 293 11.27 17.01 -16.70
N PHE A 294 10.98 15.86 -17.33
CA PHE A 294 10.11 15.76 -18.51
C PHE A 294 9.37 14.42 -18.51
N PRO A 295 8.12 14.38 -19.02
CA PRO A 295 7.32 13.16 -19.08
C PRO A 295 7.73 12.29 -20.29
N GLU A 296 8.93 11.72 -20.21
CA GLU A 296 9.53 10.86 -21.23
C GLU A 296 10.07 9.57 -20.58
N LEU A 297 10.20 8.50 -21.33
CA LEU A 297 10.81 7.26 -20.86
C LEU A 297 12.33 7.31 -20.97
N PRO A 298 13.07 6.68 -20.05
CA PRO A 298 12.63 5.96 -18.86
C PRO A 298 12.30 6.90 -17.68
N LEU A 299 11.17 6.70 -17.00
CA LEU A 299 10.73 7.60 -15.92
C LEU A 299 11.77 7.78 -14.81
N LYS A 300 12.39 6.68 -14.36
CA LYS A 300 13.41 6.71 -13.29
C LYS A 300 14.63 7.56 -13.65
N GLY A 301 14.96 7.68 -14.94
CA GLY A 301 16.09 8.50 -15.41
C GLY A 301 15.75 10.00 -15.47
N ASN A 302 14.48 10.35 -15.40
CA ASN A 302 13.98 11.72 -15.51
C ASN A 302 13.48 12.31 -14.19
N ILE A 303 13.78 11.66 -13.05
CA ILE A 303 13.38 12.15 -11.73
C ILE A 303 14.15 13.42 -11.37
N GLU A 304 13.45 14.42 -10.89
CA GLU A 304 14.03 15.58 -10.23
C GLU A 304 14.06 15.35 -8.71
N GLU A 305 15.16 14.87 -8.19
CA GLU A 305 15.33 14.41 -6.80
C GLU A 305 14.94 15.46 -5.73
N SER A 306 14.99 16.74 -6.07
CA SER A 306 14.67 17.84 -5.15
C SER A 306 13.17 18.14 -5.05
N LYS A 307 12.34 17.46 -5.85
CA LYS A 307 10.90 17.75 -5.96
C LYS A 307 10.08 16.46 -5.87
N TYR A 308 9.27 16.34 -4.86
CA TYR A 308 8.35 15.22 -4.66
C TYR A 308 7.12 15.66 -3.85
N LYS A 309 6.04 14.87 -3.94
CA LYS A 309 4.86 14.94 -3.09
C LYS A 309 4.88 13.74 -2.15
N LEU A 310 4.35 13.88 -0.93
CA LEU A 310 4.20 12.78 0.02
C LEU A 310 2.72 12.53 0.26
N TYR A 311 2.33 11.26 0.23
CA TYR A 311 0.97 10.79 0.51
C TYR A 311 0.97 9.80 1.68
N TYR A 312 -0.14 9.69 2.38
CA TYR A 312 -0.37 8.61 3.33
C TYR A 312 -0.64 7.30 2.60
N MET A 313 -0.12 6.18 3.11
CA MET A 313 -0.35 4.85 2.55
C MET A 313 -1.81 4.39 2.74
N ASP A 314 -2.55 5.01 3.64
CA ASP A 314 -3.96 4.74 3.88
C ASP A 314 -4.74 6.06 4.01
N THR A 315 -5.75 6.23 3.14
CA THR A 315 -6.53 7.48 3.07
C THR A 315 -7.38 7.70 4.32
N GLY A 316 -7.85 6.64 4.99
CA GLY A 316 -8.59 6.76 6.26
C GLY A 316 -7.71 7.35 7.37
N LEU A 317 -6.43 6.97 7.43
CA LEU A 317 -5.48 7.55 8.38
C LEU A 317 -5.14 9.01 8.05
N LEU A 318 -5.14 9.39 6.77
CA LEU A 318 -5.02 10.79 6.38
C LEU A 318 -6.21 11.61 6.89
N ILE A 319 -7.44 11.10 6.70
CA ILE A 319 -8.66 11.79 7.15
C ILE A 319 -8.68 11.93 8.67
N SER A 320 -8.35 10.88 9.42
CA SER A 320 -8.29 10.95 10.89
C SER A 320 -7.21 11.89 11.42
N SER A 321 -6.28 12.30 10.57
CA SER A 321 -5.24 13.29 10.93
C SER A 321 -5.70 14.75 10.79
N LEU A 322 -6.88 14.97 10.26
CA LEU A 322 -7.54 16.28 10.16
C LEU A 322 -8.34 16.60 11.44
N ASP A 323 -9.28 17.51 11.35
CA ASP A 323 -10.17 17.83 12.45
C ASP A 323 -11.13 16.67 12.75
N GLU A 324 -11.64 16.60 14.00
CA GLU A 324 -12.55 15.52 14.43
C GLU A 324 -13.82 15.43 13.56
N GLU A 325 -14.30 16.57 13.05
CA GLU A 325 -15.47 16.68 12.21
C GLU A 325 -15.19 16.28 10.74
N ALA A 326 -13.94 16.12 10.33
CA ALA A 326 -13.58 15.88 8.92
C ALA A 326 -14.23 14.61 8.33
N GLN A 327 -14.37 13.55 9.13
CA GLN A 327 -15.10 12.34 8.70
C GLN A 327 -16.57 12.63 8.40
N GLU A 328 -17.26 13.39 9.27
CA GLU A 328 -18.67 13.74 9.09
C GLU A 328 -18.84 14.69 7.90
N ASP A 329 -17.96 15.66 7.77
CA ASP A 329 -17.97 16.61 6.66
C ASP A 329 -17.82 15.91 5.30
N LEU A 330 -16.99 14.87 5.22
CA LEU A 330 -16.87 14.03 4.03
C LEU A 330 -18.13 13.19 3.78
N ARG A 331 -18.70 12.58 4.82
CA ARG A 331 -19.91 11.75 4.71
C ARG A 331 -21.10 12.53 4.17
N VAL A 332 -21.29 13.77 4.63
CA VAL A 332 -22.34 14.65 4.12
C VAL A 332 -21.95 15.40 2.84
N ASN A 333 -20.83 15.00 2.23
CA ASN A 333 -20.30 15.58 0.99
C ASN A 333 -20.14 17.10 1.03
N LYS A 334 -19.81 17.66 2.21
CA LYS A 334 -19.48 19.06 2.32
C LYS A 334 -18.36 19.46 1.37
N ASN A 335 -18.39 20.69 0.92
CA ASN A 335 -17.27 21.24 0.16
C ASN A 335 -16.09 21.54 1.09
N LEU A 336 -15.16 20.61 1.20
CA LEU A 336 -13.91 20.74 1.96
C LEU A 336 -12.85 21.56 1.20
N GLY A 337 -13.22 22.22 0.11
CA GLY A 337 -12.30 23.04 -0.69
C GLY A 337 -11.10 22.24 -1.21
N VAL A 338 -9.91 22.76 -0.95
CA VAL A 338 -8.64 22.14 -1.39
C VAL A 338 -8.34 20.79 -0.73
N TYR A 339 -8.86 20.55 0.49
CA TYR A 339 -8.69 19.25 1.18
C TYR A 339 -9.36 18.10 0.43
N LYS A 340 -10.55 18.32 -0.14
CA LYS A 340 -11.25 17.29 -0.93
C LYS A 340 -10.41 16.82 -2.12
N GLY A 341 -9.76 17.76 -2.82
CA GLY A 341 -8.82 17.42 -3.90
C GLY A 341 -7.60 16.64 -3.41
N ALA A 342 -7.06 17.01 -2.23
CA ALA A 342 -5.94 16.32 -1.62
C ALA A 342 -6.28 14.87 -1.24
N LEU A 343 -7.47 14.64 -0.68
CA LEU A 343 -7.94 13.30 -0.29
C LEU A 343 -8.12 12.37 -1.49
N TYR A 344 -8.73 12.87 -2.56
CA TYR A 344 -8.91 12.06 -3.77
C TYR A 344 -7.59 11.78 -4.49
N GLU A 345 -6.65 12.73 -4.49
CA GLU A 345 -5.31 12.51 -5.02
C GLU A 345 -4.55 11.48 -4.17
N ASN A 346 -4.67 11.52 -2.84
CA ASN A 346 -4.10 10.50 -1.95
C ASN A 346 -4.71 9.12 -2.22
N PHE A 347 -6.04 9.03 -2.37
CA PHE A 347 -6.71 7.78 -2.72
C PHE A 347 -6.20 7.20 -4.04
N VAL A 348 -6.04 8.01 -5.08
CA VAL A 348 -5.52 7.55 -6.37
C VAL A 348 -4.06 7.10 -6.24
N ALA A 349 -3.23 7.83 -5.49
CA ALA A 349 -1.86 7.42 -5.19
C ALA A 349 -1.81 6.06 -4.49
N GLU A 350 -2.64 5.88 -3.45
CA GLU A 350 -2.81 4.62 -2.72
C GLU A 350 -3.24 3.47 -3.65
N ALA A 351 -4.28 3.70 -4.48
CA ALA A 351 -4.76 2.70 -5.43
C ALA A 351 -3.68 2.29 -6.45
N PHE A 352 -2.84 3.23 -6.88
CA PHE A 352 -1.75 2.95 -7.82
C PHE A 352 -0.63 2.13 -7.18
N VAL A 353 -0.20 2.50 -5.97
CA VAL A 353 0.85 1.77 -5.24
C VAL A 353 0.39 0.33 -4.95
N LYS A 354 -0.84 0.15 -4.49
CA LYS A 354 -1.42 -1.19 -4.21
C LYS A 354 -1.53 -2.07 -5.47
N GLN A 355 -1.55 -1.47 -6.66
CA GLN A 355 -1.47 -2.17 -7.94
C GLN A 355 -0.03 -2.35 -8.45
N GLY A 356 0.98 -1.84 -7.72
CA GLY A 356 2.40 -1.96 -8.06
C GLY A 356 2.89 -0.92 -9.07
N PHE A 357 2.21 0.19 -9.23
CA PHE A 357 2.73 1.33 -10.00
C PHE A 357 3.67 2.19 -9.16
N GLY A 358 4.74 2.70 -9.77
CA GLY A 358 5.50 3.79 -9.19
C GLY A 358 4.76 5.12 -9.38
N LEU A 359 4.91 6.03 -8.42
CA LEU A 359 4.25 7.32 -8.46
C LEU A 359 5.17 8.39 -9.06
N TYR A 360 4.69 9.05 -10.10
CA TYR A 360 5.37 10.14 -10.77
C TYR A 360 4.37 11.24 -11.12
N TYR A 361 4.79 12.51 -11.00
CA TYR A 361 4.03 13.68 -11.45
C TYR A 361 4.90 14.59 -12.29
N TYR A 362 4.30 15.50 -13.01
CA TYR A 362 5.03 16.50 -13.78
C TYR A 362 4.52 17.90 -13.52
N LYS A 363 5.44 18.81 -13.34
CA LYS A 363 5.14 20.25 -13.22
C LYS A 363 6.18 21.04 -14.02
N LYS A 364 5.71 21.70 -15.07
CA LYS A 364 6.55 22.56 -15.87
C LYS A 364 6.91 23.84 -15.11
N GLU A 365 8.18 24.15 -15.02
CA GLU A 365 8.62 25.42 -14.41
C GLU A 365 8.08 26.62 -15.18
N ASN A 366 7.66 27.64 -14.44
CA ASN A 366 7.11 28.89 -14.99
C ASN A 366 5.90 28.74 -15.92
N ALA A 367 5.15 27.64 -15.80
CA ALA A 367 3.92 27.41 -16.56
C ALA A 367 2.84 26.81 -15.68
N SER A 368 1.59 26.91 -16.13
CA SER A 368 0.42 26.32 -15.47
C SER A 368 0.25 24.82 -15.76
N LEU A 369 1.19 24.20 -16.50
CA LEU A 369 1.14 22.78 -16.85
C LEU A 369 1.61 21.94 -15.67
N GLU A 370 0.68 21.31 -14.99
CA GLU A 370 0.90 20.31 -13.95
C GLU A 370 0.01 19.11 -14.25
N GLU A 371 0.57 17.90 -14.12
CA GLU A 371 -0.13 16.63 -14.26
C GLU A 371 0.07 15.81 -13.01
N ASP A 372 -1.01 15.29 -12.44
CA ASP A 372 -1.00 14.69 -11.11
C ASP A 372 -0.26 13.37 -11.04
N PHE A 373 -0.45 12.48 -12.05
CA PHE A 373 0.23 11.20 -12.10
C PHE A 373 0.61 10.77 -13.52
N PHE A 374 1.61 9.89 -13.59
CA PHE A 374 1.97 9.16 -14.79
C PHE A 374 2.04 7.67 -14.49
N VAL A 375 1.33 6.88 -15.28
CA VAL A 375 1.38 5.43 -15.24
C VAL A 375 2.14 4.92 -16.46
N ARG A 376 3.18 4.13 -16.22
CA ARG A 376 3.93 3.50 -17.30
C ARG A 376 3.39 2.11 -17.58
N THR A 377 3.12 1.83 -18.85
CA THR A 377 2.98 0.48 -19.39
C THR A 377 4.22 0.10 -20.19
N GLN A 378 4.25 -1.08 -20.82
CA GLN A 378 5.39 -1.50 -21.63
C GLN A 378 5.66 -0.51 -22.78
N ASN A 379 4.61 -0.06 -23.46
CA ASN A 379 4.69 0.67 -24.72
C ASN A 379 4.18 2.12 -24.64
N THR A 380 3.60 2.53 -23.52
CA THR A 380 2.88 3.80 -23.43
C THR A 380 3.13 4.47 -22.08
N LEU A 381 3.19 5.77 -22.09
CA LEU A 381 3.16 6.62 -20.90
C LEU A 381 1.79 7.29 -20.82
N VAL A 382 1.05 7.00 -19.76
CA VAL A 382 -0.32 7.46 -19.59
C VAL A 382 -0.36 8.54 -18.50
N PRO A 383 -0.58 9.82 -18.85
CA PRO A 383 -0.85 10.86 -17.87
C PRO A 383 -2.25 10.66 -17.27
N VAL A 384 -2.36 10.86 -15.96
CA VAL A 384 -3.60 10.69 -15.19
C VAL A 384 -3.86 11.93 -14.38
N GLU A 385 -4.96 12.62 -14.71
CA GLU A 385 -5.43 13.81 -14.00
C GLU A 385 -6.50 13.45 -12.98
N VAL A 386 -6.38 13.99 -11.76
CA VAL A 386 -7.34 13.80 -10.66
C VAL A 386 -8.09 15.09 -10.41
N LYS A 387 -9.36 15.16 -10.82
CA LYS A 387 -10.17 16.38 -10.71
C LYS A 387 -11.56 16.15 -10.15
N ALA A 388 -11.94 16.99 -9.19
CA ALA A 388 -13.27 16.97 -8.60
C ALA A 388 -14.40 17.43 -9.56
N ASN A 389 -14.07 18.15 -10.64
CA ASN A 389 -15.06 18.78 -11.53
C ASN A 389 -14.91 18.31 -12.99
N SER A 390 -16.02 18.44 -13.75
CA SER A 390 -16.10 18.10 -15.19
C SER A 390 -15.33 19.04 -16.13
N ASN A 391 -14.60 20.02 -15.62
CA ASN A 391 -13.88 21.01 -16.42
C ASN A 391 -12.87 20.38 -17.39
N GLN A 392 -12.63 21.08 -18.51
CA GLN A 392 -11.67 20.66 -19.54
C GLN A 392 -10.28 20.38 -18.95
N SER A 393 -9.71 19.22 -19.33
CA SER A 393 -8.38 18.78 -18.94
C SER A 393 -7.32 19.40 -19.85
N LYS A 394 -7.02 20.70 -19.63
CA LYS A 394 -6.06 21.45 -20.47
C LYS A 394 -4.66 20.85 -20.42
N ALA A 395 -4.22 20.35 -19.26
CA ALA A 395 -2.92 19.73 -19.08
C ALA A 395 -2.81 18.42 -19.89
N LEU A 396 -3.79 17.51 -19.76
CA LEU A 396 -3.86 16.29 -20.55
C LEU A 396 -3.86 16.58 -22.05
N SER A 397 -4.72 17.51 -22.50
CA SER A 397 -4.79 17.87 -23.93
C SER A 397 -3.46 18.43 -24.45
N ALA A 398 -2.78 19.25 -23.65
CA ALA A 398 -1.47 19.80 -24.01
C ALA A 398 -0.38 18.73 -24.07
N LEU A 399 -0.39 17.74 -23.18
CA LEU A 399 0.56 16.62 -23.19
C LEU A 399 0.34 15.69 -24.40
N ILE A 400 -0.91 15.31 -24.66
CA ILE A 400 -1.29 14.40 -25.76
C ILE A 400 -0.98 15.03 -27.13
N SER A 401 -1.23 16.33 -27.28
CA SER A 401 -0.98 17.05 -28.55
C SER A 401 0.49 17.41 -28.78
N ASN A 402 1.35 17.24 -27.80
CA ASN A 402 2.76 17.63 -27.88
C ASN A 402 3.57 16.56 -28.65
N LYS A 403 3.99 16.89 -29.85
CA LYS A 403 4.79 16.01 -30.73
C LYS A 403 6.11 15.53 -30.12
N ARG A 404 6.62 16.18 -29.08
CA ARG A 404 7.81 15.75 -28.34
C ARG A 404 7.55 14.45 -27.56
N TYR A 405 6.36 14.29 -26.99
CA TYR A 405 6.04 13.17 -26.10
C TYR A 405 5.36 12.04 -26.88
N GLN A 406 6.11 11.36 -27.75
CA GLN A 406 5.58 10.33 -28.65
C GLN A 406 5.02 9.10 -27.94
N ASP A 407 5.45 8.84 -26.69
CA ASP A 407 4.95 7.74 -25.86
C ASP A 407 3.58 8.05 -25.24
N ILE A 408 3.08 9.29 -25.35
CA ILE A 408 1.78 9.72 -24.83
C ILE A 408 0.76 9.77 -25.96
N SER A 409 -0.07 8.73 -26.09
CA SER A 409 -1.09 8.64 -27.13
C SER A 409 -2.50 8.96 -26.64
N PHE A 410 -2.74 8.86 -25.33
CA PHE A 410 -3.99 9.17 -24.66
C PHE A 410 -3.74 9.52 -23.20
N GLY A 411 -4.77 10.06 -22.54
CA GLY A 411 -4.73 10.34 -21.10
C GLY A 411 -5.98 9.82 -20.39
N ILE A 412 -5.91 9.77 -19.06
CA ILE A 412 -7.01 9.35 -18.20
C ILE A 412 -7.35 10.48 -17.24
N LYS A 413 -8.64 10.73 -17.09
CA LYS A 413 -9.19 11.64 -16.08
C LYS A 413 -9.98 10.83 -15.07
N LEU A 414 -9.60 10.92 -13.80
CA LEU A 414 -10.34 10.39 -12.66
C LEU A 414 -11.09 11.52 -11.96
N GLY A 415 -12.39 11.35 -11.74
CA GLY A 415 -13.20 12.45 -11.20
C GLY A 415 -14.58 12.04 -10.67
N ASP A 416 -15.34 13.03 -10.23
CA ASP A 416 -16.76 12.87 -9.92
C ASP A 416 -17.59 12.94 -11.21
N VAL A 417 -17.38 11.98 -12.08
CA VAL A 417 -17.90 11.88 -13.45
C VAL A 417 -18.39 10.47 -13.72
N ASN A 418 -19.01 10.23 -14.88
CA ASN A 418 -19.28 8.87 -15.36
C ASN A 418 -18.23 8.45 -16.39
N VAL A 419 -18.26 7.18 -16.81
CA VAL A 419 -17.39 6.66 -17.87
C VAL A 419 -17.65 7.39 -19.19
N GLY A 420 -16.58 7.80 -19.87
CA GLY A 420 -16.66 8.49 -21.16
C GLY A 420 -15.32 8.55 -21.88
N TYR A 421 -15.37 8.93 -23.15
CA TYR A 421 -14.21 9.11 -24.01
C TYR A 421 -14.40 10.27 -24.96
N ALA A 422 -13.48 11.21 -24.95
CA ALA A 422 -13.45 12.32 -25.91
C ALA A 422 -12.02 12.86 -26.07
N ASN A 423 -11.63 13.22 -27.28
CA ASN A 423 -10.34 13.87 -27.57
C ASN A 423 -9.13 13.11 -27.02
N GLN A 424 -9.08 11.79 -27.17
CA GLN A 424 -8.03 10.90 -26.64
C GLN A 424 -7.93 10.89 -25.10
N ILE A 425 -8.97 11.34 -24.41
CA ILE A 425 -9.05 11.32 -22.94
C ILE A 425 -10.18 10.37 -22.53
N TYR A 426 -9.81 9.34 -21.77
CA TYR A 426 -10.75 8.48 -21.06
C TYR A 426 -11.12 9.11 -19.74
N THR A 427 -12.39 9.12 -19.42
CA THR A 427 -12.90 9.69 -18.17
C THR A 427 -13.52 8.58 -17.35
N PHE A 428 -13.12 8.46 -16.09
CA PHE A 428 -13.64 7.44 -15.18
C PHE A 428 -13.99 8.03 -13.81
N PRO A 429 -15.01 7.47 -13.13
CA PRO A 429 -15.22 7.75 -11.72
C PRO A 429 -13.96 7.41 -10.88
N TYR A 430 -13.75 8.10 -9.77
CA TYR A 430 -12.62 7.83 -8.87
C TYR A 430 -12.52 6.37 -8.43
N PHE A 431 -13.66 5.74 -8.16
CA PHE A 431 -13.69 4.35 -7.73
C PHE A 431 -13.15 3.36 -8.77
N CYS A 432 -12.98 3.76 -10.02
CA CYS A 432 -12.36 2.93 -11.05
C CYS A 432 -10.83 2.85 -10.92
N ALA A 433 -10.20 3.70 -10.09
CA ALA A 433 -8.75 3.76 -9.97
C ALA A 433 -8.10 2.40 -9.61
N PHE A 434 -8.77 1.58 -8.77
CA PHE A 434 -8.25 0.27 -8.38
C PHE A 434 -8.23 -0.78 -9.50
N LYS A 435 -8.97 -0.57 -10.60
CA LYS A 435 -9.00 -1.42 -11.79
C LYS A 435 -8.10 -0.92 -12.92
N LEU A 436 -7.35 0.15 -12.71
CA LEU A 436 -6.60 0.79 -13.80
C LEU A 436 -5.54 -0.14 -14.41
N LYS A 437 -4.86 -0.96 -13.60
CA LYS A 437 -3.85 -1.91 -14.10
C LYS A 437 -4.46 -2.97 -14.99
N GLU A 438 -5.59 -3.55 -14.58
CA GLU A 438 -6.33 -4.52 -15.38
C GLU A 438 -6.85 -3.88 -16.67
N TYR A 439 -7.45 -2.69 -16.57
CA TYR A 439 -7.91 -1.93 -17.74
C TYR A 439 -6.80 -1.71 -18.78
N LEU A 440 -5.64 -1.23 -18.34
CA LEU A 440 -4.51 -0.98 -19.25
C LEU A 440 -3.97 -2.27 -19.84
N LYS A 441 -3.98 -3.38 -19.08
CA LYS A 441 -3.56 -4.70 -19.55
C LYS A 441 -4.51 -5.23 -20.65
N GLU A 442 -5.81 -5.23 -20.40
CA GLU A 442 -6.81 -5.70 -21.38
C GLU A 442 -6.85 -4.82 -22.63
N LYS A 443 -6.61 -3.52 -22.49
CA LYS A 443 -6.51 -2.59 -23.60
C LYS A 443 -5.23 -2.79 -24.43
N ARG A 444 -4.42 -3.80 -24.13
CA ARG A 444 -3.15 -4.13 -24.78
C ARG A 444 -2.12 -2.98 -24.74
N CYS A 445 -2.13 -2.24 -23.66
CA CYS A 445 -1.11 -1.22 -23.40
C CYS A 445 0.14 -1.81 -22.72
N PHE A 446 0.08 -3.08 -22.32
CA PHE A 446 1.19 -3.83 -21.73
C PHE A 446 1.84 -4.75 -22.74
#